data_2df0068cbf0c45f3ce3d643807db61ef
#
_entry.id   2df0068cbf0c45f3ce3d643807db61ef
#
_cell.length_a   1.000
_cell.length_b   1.000
_cell.length_c   1.000
_cell.angle_alpha   90.00
_cell.angle_beta   90.00
_cell.angle_gamma   90.00
#
_symmetry.space_group_name_H-M   'P 1'
#
loop_
_entity.id
_entity.type
_entity.pdbx_description
1 polymer ?
#
loop_
_entity_poly.entity_id
_entity_poly.type
_entity_poly.pdbx_seq_one_letter_code
_entity_poly.pdbx_strand_id
1 'polypeptide(L)'
;MLTSDVKVAALGFVPVAVHFDLFDTLAKIEGPASGEDVLVAYRSSKGDKAENNVPCLRLVQDTLYAMSGLGFVDIAGDDLYSANAITKHLATMPSAQHGALHFTTEALLGAAFLMKKLKADNFEYPFKELETPYQYAYHSMGQEELAKQHTYSIMAAEGRMDSFNHFMVGKFMKTNTAPDRLKAFGYDLQSVLNEAGNGVPATMVDIGGGRGELLLDIKAAYPDLQPSDLVVQEFNQDIIEIPGITLATWNYKEDTPQPIKGALVYHLAHILHNLSDLEAARLLQKISEAMGSHSRILIHEFAKNANYAKMHSAMIALYAGRERSAVEWRQMAALAGLKVTFEAYPEFGEGLIEMRKL
;
A
#
# COMPACT_ATOMS: atom_id res chain seq x y z
N MET A 1 13.44 21.23 25.11
CA MET A 1 12.28 20.41 24.80
C MET A 1 12.41 19.77 23.40
N LEU A 2 13.62 19.33 23.04
CA LEU A 2 13.94 18.67 21.77
C LEU A 2 14.54 17.26 21.97
N THR A 3 14.46 16.74 23.21
CA THR A 3 15.12 15.48 23.60
C THR A 3 14.21 14.25 23.53
N SER A 4 12.92 14.39 23.17
CA SER A 4 12.00 13.27 23.18
C SER A 4 11.84 12.53 21.83
N ASP A 5 12.48 12.98 20.76
CA ASP A 5 12.14 12.48 19.41
C ASP A 5 13.30 12.02 18.52
N VAL A 6 14.41 11.51 19.10
CA VAL A 6 15.45 10.83 18.32
C VAL A 6 15.00 9.41 17.96
N LYS A 7 13.77 9.29 17.43
CA LYS A 7 13.20 7.99 17.02
C LYS A 7 13.79 7.47 15.73
N VAL A 8 14.34 8.36 14.89
CA VAL A 8 14.77 8.00 13.53
C VAL A 8 15.85 6.94 13.49
N ALA A 9 16.89 7.07 14.35
CA ALA A 9 17.96 6.06 14.42
C ALA A 9 17.43 4.71 14.97
N ALA A 10 16.50 4.75 15.93
CA ALA A 10 15.88 3.55 16.48
C ALA A 10 15.03 2.80 15.44
N LEU A 11 14.42 3.51 14.46
CA LEU A 11 13.67 2.87 13.37
C LEU A 11 14.55 1.92 12.55
N GLY A 12 15.86 2.17 12.45
CA GLY A 12 16.78 1.24 11.77
C GLY A 12 16.93 -0.12 12.46
N PHE A 13 16.55 -0.25 13.74
CA PHE A 13 16.55 -1.54 14.45
C PHE A 13 15.24 -2.35 14.27
N VAL A 14 14.18 -1.74 13.72
CA VAL A 14 12.92 -2.48 13.45
C VAL A 14 13.14 -3.65 12.49
N PRO A 15 13.84 -3.48 11.34
CA PRO A 15 14.18 -4.60 10.46
C PRO A 15 14.98 -5.71 11.17
N VAL A 16 15.85 -5.37 12.11
CA VAL A 16 16.60 -6.34 12.92
C VAL A 16 15.66 -7.12 13.83
N ALA A 17 14.75 -6.42 14.52
CA ALA A 17 13.77 -7.07 15.39
C ALA A 17 12.83 -8.02 14.61
N VAL A 18 12.41 -7.64 13.41
CA VAL A 18 11.58 -8.47 12.54
C VAL A 18 12.38 -9.67 11.99
N HIS A 19 13.61 -9.44 11.51
CA HIS A 19 14.46 -10.49 10.94
C HIS A 19 14.75 -11.63 11.93
N PHE A 20 14.94 -11.29 13.21
CA PHE A 20 15.21 -12.25 14.27
C PHE A 20 13.97 -12.61 15.10
N ASP A 21 12.76 -12.40 14.59
CA ASP A 21 11.48 -12.72 15.25
C ASP A 21 11.44 -12.29 16.73
N LEU A 22 12.05 -11.15 17.09
CA LEU A 22 12.19 -10.74 18.50
C LEU A 22 10.83 -10.37 19.11
N PHE A 23 9.90 -9.83 18.34
CA PHE A 23 8.54 -9.56 18.80
C PHE A 23 7.78 -10.85 19.12
N ASP A 24 7.85 -11.84 18.21
CA ASP A 24 7.20 -13.15 18.39
C ASP A 24 7.80 -13.91 19.57
N THR A 25 9.12 -13.83 19.71
CA THR A 25 9.84 -14.50 20.79
C THR A 25 9.48 -13.90 22.14
N LEU A 26 9.55 -12.56 22.27
CA LEU A 26 9.21 -11.87 23.53
C LEU A 26 7.72 -12.04 23.89
N ALA A 27 6.82 -12.05 22.91
CA ALA A 27 5.39 -12.23 23.15
C ALA A 27 5.01 -13.62 23.71
N LYS A 28 5.87 -14.64 23.51
CA LYS A 28 5.69 -16.01 24.02
C LYS A 28 6.28 -16.23 25.42
N ILE A 29 7.12 -15.32 25.90
CA ILE A 29 7.71 -15.40 27.24
C ILE A 29 6.72 -14.81 28.25
N GLU A 30 6.43 -15.57 29.31
CA GLU A 30 5.62 -15.10 30.42
C GLU A 30 6.42 -14.17 31.33
N GLY A 31 5.97 -12.92 31.46
CA GLY A 31 6.62 -11.90 32.30
C GLY A 31 7.81 -11.20 31.62
N PRO A 32 8.56 -10.42 32.42
CA PRO A 32 9.76 -9.75 31.95
C PRO A 32 10.89 -10.73 31.61
N ALA A 33 11.61 -10.46 30.52
CA ALA A 33 12.73 -11.27 30.03
C ALA A 33 13.95 -10.40 29.75
N SER A 34 15.14 -10.92 30.05
CA SER A 34 16.39 -10.30 29.67
C SER A 34 16.70 -10.51 28.17
N GLY A 35 17.63 -9.75 27.64
CA GLY A 35 18.13 -9.99 26.27
C GLY A 35 18.69 -11.40 26.10
N GLU A 36 19.28 -11.98 27.16
CA GLU A 36 19.77 -13.37 27.17
C GLU A 36 18.61 -14.39 27.10
N ASP A 37 17.54 -14.19 27.90
CA ASP A 37 16.36 -15.08 27.87
C ASP A 37 15.71 -15.07 26.48
N VAL A 38 15.58 -13.89 25.84
CA VAL A 38 15.05 -13.75 24.49
C VAL A 38 15.95 -14.47 23.46
N LEU A 39 17.27 -14.33 23.57
CA LEU A 39 18.22 -15.03 22.70
C LEU A 39 18.15 -16.54 22.84
N VAL A 40 18.04 -17.05 24.07
CA VAL A 40 17.90 -18.49 24.37
C VAL A 40 16.58 -19.02 23.79
N ALA A 41 15.48 -18.29 23.99
CA ALA A 41 14.18 -18.66 23.45
C ALA A 41 14.18 -18.66 21.90
N TYR A 42 14.81 -17.65 21.28
CA TYR A 42 14.98 -17.57 19.83
C TYR A 42 15.74 -18.80 19.29
N ARG A 43 16.90 -19.12 19.87
CA ARG A 43 17.72 -20.30 19.49
C ARG A 43 16.91 -21.60 19.60
N SER A 44 16.19 -21.76 20.69
CA SER A 44 15.35 -22.94 20.95
C SER A 44 14.24 -23.08 19.89
N SER A 45 13.69 -21.98 19.40
CA SER A 45 12.62 -21.97 18.38
C SER A 45 13.12 -22.34 16.98
N LYS A 46 14.39 -22.09 16.66
CA LYS A 46 15.00 -22.33 15.34
C LYS A 46 15.65 -23.71 15.20
N GLY A 47 15.97 -24.41 16.32
CA GLY A 47 16.64 -25.70 16.32
C GLY A 47 17.94 -25.68 15.51
N ASP A 48 18.26 -26.82 14.87
CA ASP A 48 19.50 -26.99 14.07
C ASP A 48 19.60 -26.08 12.83
N LYS A 49 18.53 -25.40 12.47
CA LYS A 49 18.54 -24.41 11.36
C LYS A 49 19.24 -23.10 11.70
N ALA A 50 19.60 -22.90 12.96
CA ALA A 50 20.20 -21.66 13.45
C ALA A 50 21.72 -21.53 13.22
N GLU A 51 22.42 -22.54 12.70
CA GLU A 51 23.89 -22.58 12.73
C GLU A 51 24.61 -21.38 12.09
N ASN A 52 23.98 -20.64 11.17
CA ASN A 52 24.65 -19.54 10.44
C ASN A 52 23.96 -18.18 10.52
N ASN A 53 22.86 -18.03 11.27
CA ASN A 53 22.11 -16.75 11.33
C ASN A 53 21.52 -16.51 12.73
N VAL A 54 22.39 -16.49 13.74
CA VAL A 54 22.01 -16.20 15.14
C VAL A 54 22.55 -14.83 15.52
N PRO A 55 21.73 -13.91 16.07
CA PRO A 55 22.24 -12.64 16.55
C PRO A 55 23.16 -12.86 17.77
N CYS A 56 24.17 -12.01 17.94
CA CYS A 56 24.91 -11.98 19.19
C CYS A 56 24.04 -11.37 20.30
N LEU A 57 24.35 -11.71 21.56
CA LEU A 57 23.60 -11.19 22.71
C LEU A 57 23.52 -9.66 22.71
N ARG A 58 24.63 -8.98 22.43
CA ARG A 58 24.66 -7.51 22.41
C ARG A 58 23.71 -6.92 21.38
N LEU A 59 23.59 -7.52 20.18
CA LEU A 59 22.64 -7.06 19.16
C LEU A 59 21.19 -7.22 19.63
N VAL A 60 20.85 -8.32 20.31
CA VAL A 60 19.49 -8.52 20.88
C VAL A 60 19.19 -7.47 21.94
N GLN A 61 20.12 -7.23 22.88
CA GLN A 61 19.97 -6.24 23.93
C GLN A 61 19.77 -4.83 23.36
N ASP A 62 20.66 -4.40 22.46
CA ASP A 62 20.56 -3.07 21.83
C ASP A 62 19.29 -2.90 20.99
N THR A 63 18.85 -3.98 20.32
CA THR A 63 17.59 -3.97 19.56
C THR A 63 16.37 -3.84 20.47
N LEU A 64 16.28 -4.62 21.55
CA LEU A 64 15.17 -4.53 22.50
C LEU A 64 15.14 -3.16 23.20
N TYR A 65 16.30 -2.63 23.53
CA TYR A 65 16.41 -1.29 24.10
C TYR A 65 15.95 -0.21 23.10
N ALA A 66 16.34 -0.29 21.82
CA ALA A 66 15.85 0.61 20.79
C ALA A 66 14.32 0.48 20.60
N MET A 67 13.78 -0.76 20.61
CA MET A 67 12.34 -1.01 20.50
C MET A 67 11.55 -0.45 21.69
N SER A 68 12.13 -0.42 22.90
CA SER A 68 11.50 0.23 24.05
C SER A 68 11.39 1.75 23.87
N GLY A 69 12.43 2.39 23.30
CA GLY A 69 12.40 3.81 22.96
C GLY A 69 11.35 4.18 21.91
N LEU A 70 10.95 3.23 21.06
CA LEU A 70 9.86 3.38 20.11
C LEU A 70 8.49 3.03 20.69
N GLY A 71 8.43 2.44 21.90
CA GLY A 71 7.20 1.96 22.53
C GLY A 71 6.70 0.62 21.99
N PHE A 72 7.55 -0.15 21.30
CA PHE A 72 7.19 -1.48 20.77
C PHE A 72 7.31 -2.58 21.83
N VAL A 73 8.10 -2.35 22.85
CA VAL A 73 8.22 -3.20 24.05
C VAL A 73 8.27 -2.31 25.29
N ASP A 74 7.97 -2.84 26.46
CA ASP A 74 8.10 -2.12 27.73
C ASP A 74 9.41 -2.48 28.45
N ILE A 75 10.04 -1.50 29.09
CA ILE A 75 11.15 -1.73 30.02
C ILE A 75 10.57 -2.11 31.38
N ALA A 76 10.97 -3.26 31.90
CA ALA A 76 10.56 -3.76 33.21
C ALA A 76 11.68 -3.67 34.28
N GLY A 77 12.92 -3.39 33.86
CA GLY A 77 14.09 -3.26 34.70
C GLY A 77 15.36 -3.08 33.90
N ASP A 78 16.52 -3.21 34.55
CA ASP A 78 17.81 -3.16 33.85
C ASP A 78 17.98 -4.42 32.99
N ASP A 79 18.12 -4.24 31.68
CA ASP A 79 18.10 -5.29 30.64
C ASP A 79 16.88 -6.24 30.74
N LEU A 80 15.74 -5.75 31.25
CA LEU A 80 14.49 -6.53 31.35
C LEU A 80 13.39 -5.87 30.52
N TYR A 81 12.77 -6.64 29.64
CA TYR A 81 11.75 -6.18 28.69
C TYR A 81 10.50 -7.03 28.80
N SER A 82 9.34 -6.42 28.57
CA SER A 82 8.03 -7.09 28.53
C SER A 82 7.30 -6.80 27.24
N ALA A 83 6.59 -7.81 26.74
CA ALA A 83 5.67 -7.65 25.62
C ALA A 83 4.47 -6.79 26.01
N ASN A 84 4.27 -5.68 25.30
CA ASN A 84 3.10 -4.83 25.43
C ASN A 84 2.04 -5.12 24.35
N ALA A 85 1.00 -4.29 24.27
CA ALA A 85 -0.07 -4.45 23.27
C ALA A 85 0.47 -4.38 21.83
N ILE A 86 1.47 -3.52 21.56
CA ILE A 86 2.07 -3.40 20.23
C ILE A 86 2.91 -4.63 19.89
N THR A 87 3.74 -5.10 20.82
CA THR A 87 4.51 -6.35 20.65
C THR A 87 3.59 -7.51 20.29
N LYS A 88 2.51 -7.68 21.06
CA LYS A 88 1.52 -8.76 20.86
C LYS A 88 0.78 -8.61 19.53
N HIS A 89 0.46 -7.40 19.14
CA HIS A 89 -0.16 -7.13 17.83
C HIS A 89 0.79 -7.51 16.69
N LEU A 90 2.05 -7.10 16.76
CA LEU A 90 3.05 -7.48 15.76
C LEU A 90 3.25 -9.00 15.70
N ALA A 91 3.30 -9.68 16.86
CA ALA A 91 3.46 -11.14 16.93
C ALA A 91 2.24 -11.92 16.37
N THR A 92 1.03 -11.37 16.46
CA THR A 92 -0.20 -12.05 16.01
C THR A 92 -0.69 -11.63 14.63
N MET A 93 -0.20 -10.52 14.10
CA MET A 93 -0.60 -9.95 12.82
C MET A 93 0.62 -9.81 11.88
N PRO A 94 0.94 -10.84 11.08
CA PRO A 94 2.11 -10.81 10.19
C PRO A 94 2.12 -9.57 9.27
N SER A 95 0.95 -9.15 8.78
CA SER A 95 0.84 -7.94 7.97
C SER A 95 1.29 -6.66 8.68
N ALA A 96 1.13 -6.58 10.00
CA ALA A 96 1.63 -5.44 10.78
C ALA A 96 3.16 -5.43 10.86
N GLN A 97 3.80 -6.60 11.03
CA GLN A 97 5.26 -6.71 10.98
C GLN A 97 5.80 -6.33 9.60
N HIS A 98 5.17 -6.84 8.52
CA HIS A 98 5.57 -6.52 7.15
C HIS A 98 5.36 -5.04 6.83
N GLY A 99 4.31 -4.41 7.37
CA GLY A 99 4.10 -2.98 7.26
C GLY A 99 5.17 -2.17 8.01
N ALA A 100 5.50 -2.56 9.25
CA ALA A 100 6.58 -1.95 10.01
C ALA A 100 7.90 -2.04 9.25
N LEU A 101 8.18 -3.19 8.65
CA LEU A 101 9.38 -3.42 7.83
C LEU A 101 9.39 -2.51 6.61
N HIS A 102 8.30 -2.41 5.84
CA HIS A 102 8.21 -1.53 4.66
C HIS A 102 8.47 -0.05 5.02
N PHE A 103 7.88 0.45 6.10
CA PHE A 103 8.07 1.84 6.49
C PHE A 103 9.45 2.13 7.06
N THR A 104 10.14 1.14 7.62
CA THR A 104 11.48 1.30 8.22
C THR A 104 12.63 0.87 7.29
N THR A 105 12.33 0.38 6.10
CA THR A 105 13.30 0.12 5.03
C THR A 105 13.06 1.07 3.86
N GLU A 106 12.12 0.77 3.00
CA GLU A 106 11.91 1.51 1.75
C GLU A 106 11.54 2.97 1.99
N ALA A 107 10.52 3.21 2.83
CA ALA A 107 10.06 4.58 3.07
C ALA A 107 11.09 5.41 3.84
N LEU A 108 11.77 4.81 4.82
CA LEU A 108 12.83 5.49 5.57
C LEU A 108 14.02 5.84 4.67
N LEU A 109 14.43 4.94 3.77
CA LEU A 109 15.49 5.18 2.81
C LEU A 109 15.13 6.35 1.88
N GLY A 110 13.94 6.34 1.28
CA GLY A 110 13.47 7.44 0.45
C GLY A 110 13.43 8.77 1.21
N ALA A 111 12.89 8.77 2.44
CA ALA A 111 12.83 9.97 3.28
C ALA A 111 14.22 10.52 3.63
N ALA A 112 15.21 9.65 3.90
CA ALA A 112 16.58 10.05 4.22
C ALA A 112 17.27 10.78 3.05
N PHE A 113 16.89 10.47 1.82
CA PHE A 113 17.47 11.08 0.62
C PHE A 113 16.65 12.25 0.06
N LEU A 114 15.47 12.57 0.62
CA LEU A 114 14.59 13.63 0.11
C LEU A 114 15.32 14.97 -0.09
N MET A 115 16.02 15.46 0.93
CA MET A 115 16.71 16.75 0.85
C MET A 115 17.90 16.71 -0.14
N LYS A 116 18.58 15.57 -0.24
CA LYS A 116 19.69 15.41 -1.19
C LYS A 116 19.17 15.43 -2.63
N LYS A 117 18.06 14.74 -2.90
CA LYS A 117 17.39 14.74 -4.20
C LYS A 117 16.91 16.13 -4.57
N LEU A 118 16.20 16.84 -3.67
CA LEU A 118 15.76 18.21 -3.92
C LEU A 118 16.93 19.15 -4.27
N LYS A 119 18.06 19.03 -3.56
CA LYS A 119 19.26 19.82 -3.90
C LYS A 119 19.86 19.45 -5.23
N ALA A 120 19.88 18.17 -5.59
CA ALA A 120 20.38 17.70 -6.89
C ALA A 120 19.53 18.24 -8.05
N ASP A 121 18.22 18.37 -7.83
CA ASP A 121 17.28 18.88 -8.82
C ASP A 121 17.10 20.42 -8.76
N ASN A 122 17.95 21.15 -8.03
CA ASN A 122 17.75 22.59 -7.78
C ASN A 122 16.36 22.96 -7.26
N PHE A 123 15.78 22.08 -6.42
CA PHE A 123 14.42 22.20 -5.84
C PHE A 123 13.28 22.14 -6.88
N GLU A 124 13.53 21.57 -8.05
CA GLU A 124 12.44 21.26 -8.99
C GLU A 124 11.48 20.23 -8.36
N TYR A 125 10.19 20.54 -8.36
CA TYR A 125 9.14 19.75 -7.72
C TYR A 125 7.79 19.99 -8.43
N PRO A 126 6.89 18.99 -8.55
CA PRO A 126 6.95 17.63 -7.99
C PRO A 126 7.93 16.71 -8.72
N PHE A 127 8.34 15.63 -8.05
CA PHE A 127 9.18 14.61 -8.66
C PHE A 127 8.45 13.92 -9.82
N LYS A 128 9.22 13.45 -10.79
CA LYS A 128 8.73 12.58 -11.85
C LYS A 128 8.82 11.12 -11.43
N GLU A 129 8.02 10.27 -12.06
CA GLU A 129 8.16 8.83 -11.92
C GLU A 129 9.60 8.40 -12.25
N LEU A 130 10.13 7.44 -11.54
CA LEU A 130 11.51 6.95 -11.62
C LEU A 130 12.61 7.97 -11.23
N GLU A 131 12.22 9.18 -10.81
CA GLU A 131 13.14 10.22 -10.33
C GLU A 131 12.83 10.62 -8.87
N THR A 132 12.39 9.67 -8.05
CA THR A 132 12.03 9.91 -6.66
C THR A 132 13.26 9.93 -5.75
N PRO A 133 13.14 10.39 -4.50
CA PRO A 133 14.20 10.24 -3.51
C PRO A 133 14.64 8.78 -3.30
N TYR A 134 13.75 7.80 -3.49
CA TYR A 134 14.08 6.39 -3.36
C TYR A 134 14.99 5.90 -4.49
N GLN A 135 14.69 6.20 -5.77
CA GLN A 135 15.62 5.92 -6.88
C GLN A 135 16.94 6.66 -6.72
N TYR A 136 16.90 7.91 -6.26
CA TYR A 136 18.10 8.70 -6.01
C TYR A 136 18.99 8.10 -4.92
N ALA A 137 18.41 7.41 -3.92
CA ALA A 137 19.19 6.67 -2.94
C ALA A 137 20.00 5.54 -3.60
N TYR A 138 19.38 4.75 -4.48
CA TYR A 138 20.06 3.68 -5.23
C TYR A 138 21.14 4.21 -6.15
N HIS A 139 20.89 5.31 -6.87
CA HIS A 139 21.91 6.01 -7.63
C HIS A 139 23.09 6.42 -6.75
N SER A 140 22.82 7.04 -5.60
CA SER A 140 23.87 7.48 -4.65
C SER A 140 24.69 6.33 -4.04
N MET A 141 24.12 5.12 -4.00
CA MET A 141 24.79 3.89 -3.56
C MET A 141 25.55 3.19 -4.70
N GLY A 142 25.55 3.74 -5.93
CA GLY A 142 26.20 3.15 -7.10
C GLY A 142 25.41 2.01 -7.75
N GLN A 143 24.13 1.86 -7.44
CA GLN A 143 23.26 0.83 -7.98
C GLN A 143 22.43 1.38 -9.16
N GLU A 144 23.11 1.80 -10.21
CA GLU A 144 22.54 2.54 -11.34
C GLU A 144 21.41 1.82 -12.06
N GLU A 145 21.50 0.49 -12.20
CA GLU A 145 20.45 -0.29 -12.88
C GLU A 145 19.17 -0.38 -12.04
N LEU A 146 19.25 -0.46 -10.73
CA LEU A 146 18.10 -0.40 -9.84
C LEU A 146 17.53 1.02 -9.78
N ALA A 147 18.37 2.05 -9.77
CA ALA A 147 17.94 3.44 -9.74
C ALA A 147 17.04 3.83 -10.93
N LYS A 148 17.10 3.11 -12.04
CA LYS A 148 16.26 3.32 -13.23
C LYS A 148 14.94 2.55 -13.20
N GLN A 149 14.73 1.72 -12.16
CA GLN A 149 13.58 0.85 -12.07
C GLN A 149 12.46 1.48 -11.24
N HIS A 150 11.23 1.03 -11.47
CA HIS A 150 10.11 1.37 -10.62
C HIS A 150 10.30 0.80 -9.19
N THR A 151 9.77 1.48 -8.19
CA THR A 151 9.87 1.08 -6.77
C THR A 151 9.54 -0.40 -6.54
N TYR A 152 8.50 -0.93 -7.18
CA TYR A 152 8.12 -2.35 -7.06
C TYR A 152 9.16 -3.29 -7.68
N SER A 153 9.80 -2.89 -8.80
CA SER A 153 10.87 -3.66 -9.42
C SER A 153 12.14 -3.66 -8.57
N ILE A 154 12.45 -2.54 -7.92
CA ILE A 154 13.53 -2.46 -6.93
C ILE A 154 13.24 -3.41 -5.76
N MET A 155 12.05 -3.34 -5.19
CA MET A 155 11.65 -4.25 -4.09
C MET A 155 11.68 -5.71 -4.51
N ALA A 156 11.34 -6.05 -5.76
CA ALA A 156 11.45 -7.40 -6.28
C ALA A 156 12.91 -7.87 -6.35
N ALA A 157 13.80 -7.04 -6.87
CA ALA A 157 15.23 -7.33 -6.95
C ALA A 157 15.87 -7.50 -5.56
N GLU A 158 15.39 -6.77 -4.56
CA GLU A 158 15.83 -6.86 -3.16
C GLU A 158 15.13 -8.00 -2.38
N GLY A 159 14.30 -8.82 -3.03
CA GLY A 159 13.55 -9.91 -2.39
C GLY A 159 12.48 -9.43 -1.40
N ARG A 160 11.97 -8.21 -1.56
CA ARG A 160 11.04 -7.55 -0.63
C ARG A 160 9.57 -7.68 -1.02
N MET A 161 9.27 -8.14 -2.25
CA MET A 161 7.89 -8.17 -2.77
C MET A 161 6.96 -9.08 -1.97
N ASP A 162 7.42 -10.25 -1.53
CA ASP A 162 6.58 -11.13 -0.72
C ASP A 162 6.15 -10.46 0.59
N SER A 163 7.12 -9.79 1.25
CA SER A 163 6.84 -9.01 2.46
C SER A 163 5.86 -7.87 2.19
N PHE A 164 6.06 -7.13 1.10
CA PHE A 164 5.16 -6.06 0.71
C PHE A 164 3.74 -6.58 0.41
N ASN A 165 3.61 -7.70 -0.31
CA ASN A 165 2.32 -8.31 -0.60
C ASN A 165 1.59 -8.74 0.68
N HIS A 166 2.30 -9.31 1.66
CA HIS A 166 1.70 -9.63 2.97
C HIS A 166 1.21 -8.39 3.71
N PHE A 167 1.97 -7.29 3.65
CA PHE A 167 1.53 -6.02 4.20
C PHE A 167 0.26 -5.51 3.50
N MET A 168 0.22 -5.52 2.17
CA MET A 168 -0.93 -5.02 1.40
C MET A 168 -2.19 -5.83 1.66
N VAL A 169 -2.10 -7.16 1.72
CA VAL A 169 -3.24 -8.03 2.08
C VAL A 169 -3.80 -7.63 3.44
N GLY A 170 -2.97 -7.49 4.44
CA GLY A 170 -3.42 -7.12 5.79
C GLY A 170 -3.95 -5.69 5.90
N LYS A 171 -3.34 -4.75 5.16
CA LYS A 171 -3.80 -3.36 5.09
C LYS A 171 -5.23 -3.27 4.54
N PHE A 172 -5.57 -4.16 3.62
CA PHE A 172 -6.89 -4.19 2.96
C PHE A 172 -7.80 -5.31 3.46
N MET A 173 -7.40 -6.08 4.48
CA MET A 173 -8.31 -6.97 5.20
C MET A 173 -9.41 -6.14 5.88
N LYS A 174 -10.52 -6.00 5.17
CA LYS A 174 -11.66 -5.20 5.61
C LYS A 174 -12.67 -6.10 6.28
N THR A 175 -13.24 -5.63 7.38
CA THR A 175 -14.29 -6.36 8.11
C THR A 175 -15.63 -6.36 7.37
N ASN A 176 -15.83 -5.39 6.47
CA ASN A 176 -17.05 -5.23 5.68
C ASN A 176 -16.78 -5.56 4.20
N THR A 177 -17.77 -6.16 3.55
CA THR A 177 -17.74 -6.45 2.11
C THR A 177 -17.66 -5.15 1.28
N ALA A 178 -17.24 -5.25 0.02
CA ALA A 178 -17.19 -4.09 -0.87
C ALA A 178 -18.56 -3.42 -1.04
N PRO A 179 -19.69 -4.15 -1.26
CA PRO A 179 -21.01 -3.54 -1.30
C PRO A 179 -21.41 -2.83 -0.01
N ASP A 180 -21.09 -3.40 1.16
CA ASP A 180 -21.38 -2.75 2.45
C ASP A 180 -20.61 -1.45 2.63
N ARG A 181 -19.35 -1.42 2.20
CA ARG A 181 -18.53 -0.19 2.24
C ARG A 181 -19.09 0.88 1.31
N LEU A 182 -19.48 0.54 0.09
CA LEU A 182 -20.13 1.47 -0.85
C LEU A 182 -21.41 2.04 -0.24
N LYS A 183 -22.24 1.18 0.37
CA LYS A 183 -23.45 1.60 1.06
C LYS A 183 -23.17 2.52 2.26
N ALA A 184 -22.09 2.25 3.00
CA ALA A 184 -21.69 3.12 4.12
C ALA A 184 -21.28 4.52 3.67
N PHE A 185 -20.78 4.71 2.45
CA PHE A 185 -20.57 6.02 1.83
C PHE A 185 -21.88 6.68 1.35
N GLY A 186 -23.00 5.97 1.38
CA GLY A 186 -24.25 6.41 0.75
C GLY A 186 -24.30 6.18 -0.76
N TYR A 187 -23.41 5.34 -1.29
CA TYR A 187 -23.35 5.01 -2.71
C TYR A 187 -24.26 3.83 -3.04
N ASP A 188 -25.18 4.02 -3.96
CA ASP A 188 -26.17 3.00 -4.36
C ASP A 188 -25.68 2.19 -5.57
N LEU A 189 -24.86 1.17 -5.30
CA LEU A 189 -24.37 0.25 -6.32
C LEU A 189 -25.50 -0.51 -7.01
N GLN A 190 -26.59 -0.85 -6.30
CA GLN A 190 -27.73 -1.54 -6.91
C GLN A 190 -28.40 -0.69 -7.99
N SER A 191 -28.57 0.61 -7.74
CA SER A 191 -29.10 1.53 -8.74
C SER A 191 -28.19 1.62 -9.96
N VAL A 192 -26.87 1.59 -9.76
CA VAL A 192 -25.89 1.55 -10.84
C VAL A 192 -26.03 0.27 -11.67
N LEU A 193 -26.10 -0.89 -11.02
CA LEU A 193 -26.24 -2.18 -11.71
C LEU A 193 -27.58 -2.29 -12.47
N ASN A 194 -28.64 -1.64 -11.99
CA ASN A 194 -29.94 -1.60 -12.67
C ASN A 194 -29.91 -0.80 -13.99
N GLU A 195 -28.85 -0.01 -14.25
CA GLU A 195 -28.64 0.62 -15.55
C GLU A 195 -28.21 -0.38 -16.64
N ALA A 196 -27.72 -1.58 -16.24
CA ALA A 196 -27.36 -2.64 -17.19
C ALA A 196 -28.56 -3.21 -17.91
N GLY A 197 -28.35 -3.67 -19.14
CA GLY A 197 -29.42 -4.12 -20.07
C GLY A 197 -29.72 -3.09 -21.15
N ASN A 198 -30.55 -3.44 -22.13
CA ASN A 198 -30.88 -2.58 -23.28
C ASN A 198 -29.67 -1.98 -24.00
N GLY A 199 -28.56 -2.78 -24.11
CA GLY A 199 -27.32 -2.36 -24.76
C GLY A 199 -26.29 -1.74 -23.84
N VAL A 200 -26.57 -1.60 -22.53
CA VAL A 200 -25.59 -1.24 -21.50
C VAL A 200 -25.02 -2.52 -20.88
N PRO A 201 -23.71 -2.79 -21.00
CA PRO A 201 -23.12 -3.97 -20.37
C PRO A 201 -23.09 -3.80 -18.84
N ALA A 202 -23.21 -4.91 -18.10
CA ALA A 202 -23.03 -4.92 -16.65
C ALA A 202 -21.55 -4.89 -16.21
N THR A 203 -20.63 -4.83 -17.17
CA THR A 203 -19.18 -5.02 -16.93
C THR A 203 -18.60 -4.05 -15.92
N MET A 204 -17.94 -4.60 -14.90
CA MET A 204 -17.13 -3.88 -13.93
C MET A 204 -15.67 -4.27 -14.12
N VAL A 205 -14.82 -3.29 -14.32
CA VAL A 205 -13.38 -3.47 -14.55
C VAL A 205 -12.61 -2.93 -13.32
N ASP A 206 -11.91 -3.80 -12.60
CA ASP A 206 -11.07 -3.44 -11.46
C ASP A 206 -9.62 -3.34 -11.92
N ILE A 207 -9.14 -2.11 -12.09
CA ILE A 207 -7.82 -1.80 -12.65
C ILE A 207 -6.79 -1.83 -11.51
N GLY A 208 -5.82 -2.74 -11.61
CA GLY A 208 -4.90 -3.04 -10.53
C GLY A 208 -5.60 -3.76 -9.37
N GLY A 209 -6.62 -4.57 -9.67
CA GLY A 209 -7.48 -5.23 -8.69
C GLY A 209 -6.83 -6.40 -7.93
N GLY A 210 -5.56 -6.70 -8.18
CA GLY A 210 -4.80 -7.72 -7.44
C GLY A 210 -5.46 -9.10 -7.50
N ARG A 211 -5.89 -9.59 -6.36
CA ARG A 211 -6.56 -10.90 -6.22
C ARG A 211 -8.07 -10.85 -6.44
N GLY A 212 -8.62 -9.72 -6.87
CA GLY A 212 -10.03 -9.57 -7.19
C GLY A 212 -10.98 -9.57 -5.99
N GLU A 213 -10.49 -9.31 -4.78
CA GLU A 213 -11.30 -9.33 -3.55
C GLU A 213 -12.55 -8.46 -3.67
N LEU A 214 -12.45 -7.27 -4.27
CA LEU A 214 -13.59 -6.39 -4.48
C LEU A 214 -14.64 -7.03 -5.37
N LEU A 215 -14.23 -7.60 -6.50
CA LEU A 215 -15.17 -8.22 -7.44
C LEU A 215 -15.74 -9.53 -6.91
N LEU A 216 -15.00 -10.28 -6.08
CA LEU A 216 -15.51 -11.46 -5.37
C LEU A 216 -16.60 -11.08 -4.37
N ASP A 217 -16.42 -10.01 -3.60
CA ASP A 217 -17.46 -9.48 -2.70
C ASP A 217 -18.71 -9.05 -3.50
N ILE A 218 -18.52 -8.38 -4.64
CA ILE A 218 -19.62 -7.96 -5.51
C ILE A 218 -20.33 -9.19 -6.09
N LYS A 219 -19.60 -10.19 -6.58
CA LYS A 219 -20.17 -11.45 -7.09
C LYS A 219 -21.00 -12.17 -6.02
N ALA A 220 -20.52 -12.19 -4.78
CA ALA A 220 -21.26 -12.81 -3.66
C ALA A 220 -22.57 -12.08 -3.36
N ALA A 221 -22.59 -10.75 -3.45
CA ALA A 221 -23.77 -9.93 -3.20
C ALA A 221 -24.74 -9.90 -4.41
N TYR A 222 -24.20 -10.04 -5.63
CA TYR A 222 -24.94 -9.99 -6.90
C TYR A 222 -24.66 -11.24 -7.74
N PRO A 223 -25.22 -12.40 -7.36
CA PRO A 223 -24.89 -13.70 -7.95
C PRO A 223 -25.30 -13.85 -9.43
N ASP A 224 -26.20 -13.01 -9.93
CA ASP A 224 -26.64 -13.00 -11.33
C ASP A 224 -25.57 -12.45 -12.29
N LEU A 225 -24.59 -11.67 -11.80
CA LEU A 225 -23.48 -11.19 -12.62
C LEU A 225 -22.67 -12.38 -13.16
N GLN A 226 -22.36 -12.35 -14.45
CA GLN A 226 -21.57 -13.39 -15.10
C GLN A 226 -20.08 -13.14 -14.90
N PRO A 227 -19.19 -14.15 -15.03
CA PRO A 227 -17.73 -13.93 -14.96
C PRO A 227 -17.22 -12.89 -15.97
N SER A 228 -17.85 -12.79 -17.13
CA SER A 228 -17.55 -11.77 -18.15
C SER A 228 -17.91 -10.35 -17.72
N ASP A 229 -18.77 -10.19 -16.72
CA ASP A 229 -19.15 -8.89 -16.18
C ASP A 229 -18.14 -8.38 -15.12
N LEU A 230 -17.27 -9.25 -14.63
CA LEU A 230 -16.33 -8.98 -13.55
C LEU A 230 -14.90 -9.19 -14.05
N VAL A 231 -14.18 -8.11 -14.33
CA VAL A 231 -12.87 -8.17 -14.96
C VAL A 231 -11.83 -7.52 -14.06
N VAL A 232 -10.85 -8.29 -13.61
CA VAL A 232 -9.61 -7.76 -12.98
C VAL A 232 -8.61 -7.46 -14.10
N GLN A 233 -8.06 -6.27 -14.09
CA GLN A 233 -6.94 -5.89 -14.96
C GLN A 233 -5.66 -5.72 -14.16
N GLU A 234 -4.61 -6.45 -14.58
CA GLU A 234 -3.28 -6.35 -13.99
C GLU A 234 -2.20 -6.23 -15.09
N PHE A 235 -1.05 -5.68 -14.72
CA PHE A 235 0.09 -5.59 -15.65
C PHE A 235 0.87 -6.91 -15.73
N ASN A 236 0.81 -7.74 -14.69
CA ASN A 236 1.52 -9.00 -14.60
C ASN A 236 0.65 -10.14 -15.14
N GLN A 237 1.25 -10.98 -16.01
CA GLN A 237 0.60 -12.16 -16.58
C GLN A 237 0.65 -13.39 -15.65
N ASP A 238 1.45 -13.35 -14.58
CA ASP A 238 1.62 -14.47 -13.64
C ASP A 238 0.51 -14.56 -12.58
N ILE A 239 -0.61 -13.85 -12.80
CA ILE A 239 -1.74 -13.88 -11.88
C ILE A 239 -2.46 -15.21 -12.00
N ILE A 240 -2.69 -15.84 -10.84
CA ILE A 240 -3.45 -17.09 -10.74
C ILE A 240 -4.91 -16.85 -11.11
N GLU A 241 -5.50 -17.76 -11.87
CA GLU A 241 -6.93 -17.75 -12.19
C GLU A 241 -7.79 -17.57 -10.93
N ILE A 242 -8.74 -16.61 -11.00
CA ILE A 242 -9.68 -16.34 -9.92
C ILE A 242 -11.05 -16.90 -10.32
N PRO A 243 -11.57 -17.94 -9.64
CA PRO A 243 -12.85 -18.53 -10.00
C PRO A 243 -13.99 -17.50 -10.02
N GLY A 244 -14.70 -17.42 -11.11
CA GLY A 244 -15.86 -16.51 -11.28
C GLY A 244 -15.51 -15.07 -11.67
N ILE A 245 -14.26 -14.80 -11.99
CA ILE A 245 -13.76 -13.49 -12.45
C ILE A 245 -12.92 -13.69 -13.71
N THR A 246 -13.03 -12.76 -14.65
CA THR A 246 -12.19 -12.70 -15.84
C THR A 246 -10.91 -11.93 -15.52
N LEU A 247 -9.76 -12.50 -15.88
CA LEU A 247 -8.47 -11.82 -15.81
C LEU A 247 -8.13 -11.22 -17.18
N ALA A 248 -7.67 -9.98 -17.20
CA ALA A 248 -7.21 -9.29 -18.39
C ALA A 248 -5.88 -8.58 -18.11
N THR A 249 -4.94 -8.68 -19.02
CA THR A 249 -3.66 -7.99 -18.90
C THR A 249 -3.77 -6.59 -19.49
N TRP A 250 -3.38 -5.59 -18.72
CA TRP A 250 -3.20 -4.23 -19.19
C TRP A 250 -2.17 -3.47 -18.35
N ASN A 251 -1.10 -3.06 -19.00
CA ASN A 251 -0.14 -2.14 -18.37
C ASN A 251 -0.54 -0.69 -18.72
N TYR A 252 -1.22 -0.03 -17.80
CA TYR A 252 -1.67 1.35 -18.01
C TYR A 252 -0.53 2.37 -18.12
N LYS A 253 0.70 2.01 -17.72
CA LYS A 253 1.90 2.84 -17.85
C LYS A 253 2.45 2.89 -19.28
N GLU A 254 2.20 1.85 -20.06
CA GLU A 254 2.54 1.83 -21.48
C GLU A 254 1.61 2.76 -22.29
N ASP A 255 2.06 3.17 -23.46
CA ASP A 255 1.25 4.00 -24.36
C ASP A 255 0.20 3.17 -25.12
N THR A 256 -0.60 2.43 -24.35
CA THR A 256 -1.70 1.60 -24.86
C THR A 256 -3.04 2.12 -24.32
N PRO A 257 -4.11 2.14 -25.14
CA PRO A 257 -5.44 2.53 -24.69
C PRO A 257 -6.02 1.48 -23.74
N GLN A 258 -7.03 1.87 -22.93
CA GLN A 258 -7.83 0.94 -22.16
C GLN A 258 -8.53 -0.06 -23.11
N PRO A 259 -8.23 -1.37 -23.00
CA PRO A 259 -8.74 -2.36 -23.97
C PRO A 259 -10.23 -2.64 -23.83
N ILE A 260 -10.79 -2.53 -22.62
CA ILE A 260 -12.22 -2.79 -22.35
C ILE A 260 -12.99 -1.48 -22.56
N LYS A 261 -13.88 -1.48 -23.54
CA LYS A 261 -14.65 -0.30 -23.93
C LYS A 261 -16.07 -0.37 -23.38
N GLY A 262 -16.62 0.77 -22.95
CA GLY A 262 -18.01 0.91 -22.56
C GLY A 262 -18.39 0.12 -21.31
N ALA A 263 -17.45 -0.26 -20.43
CA ALA A 263 -17.80 -0.89 -19.17
C ALA A 263 -18.72 0.03 -18.33
N LEU A 264 -19.60 -0.56 -17.56
CA LEU A 264 -20.47 0.18 -16.65
C LEU A 264 -19.68 0.89 -15.58
N VAL A 265 -18.69 0.19 -14.99
CA VAL A 265 -17.82 0.71 -13.94
C VAL A 265 -16.35 0.40 -14.25
N TYR A 266 -15.51 1.40 -14.19
CA TYR A 266 -14.05 1.27 -14.07
C TYR A 266 -13.68 1.61 -12.64
N HIS A 267 -13.10 0.67 -11.94
CA HIS A 267 -12.75 0.84 -10.54
C HIS A 267 -11.24 0.95 -10.36
N LEU A 268 -10.80 1.80 -9.44
CA LEU A 268 -9.41 2.02 -9.05
C LEU A 268 -9.35 2.13 -7.52
N ALA A 269 -8.58 1.27 -6.88
CA ALA A 269 -8.34 1.35 -5.44
C ALA A 269 -6.86 1.47 -5.16
N HIS A 270 -6.43 2.56 -4.52
CA HIS A 270 -5.04 2.80 -4.14
C HIS A 270 -4.04 2.71 -5.31
N ILE A 271 -4.48 3.17 -6.48
CA ILE A 271 -3.66 3.23 -7.70
C ILE A 271 -3.18 4.65 -7.95
N LEU A 272 -4.10 5.62 -7.93
CA LEU A 272 -3.82 6.99 -8.34
C LEU A 272 -2.92 7.74 -7.34
N HIS A 273 -2.94 7.35 -6.08
CA HIS A 273 -2.04 7.92 -5.07
C HIS A 273 -0.56 7.52 -5.26
N ASN A 274 -0.31 6.44 -5.99
CA ASN A 274 1.05 6.02 -6.38
C ASN A 274 1.56 6.70 -7.67
N LEU A 275 0.79 7.62 -8.22
CA LEU A 275 1.09 8.30 -9.48
C LEU A 275 1.24 9.80 -9.27
N SER A 276 2.16 10.40 -10.02
CA SER A 276 2.22 11.86 -10.16
C SER A 276 0.91 12.41 -10.74
N ASP A 277 0.66 13.70 -10.60
CA ASP A 277 -0.58 14.29 -11.13
C ASP A 277 -0.68 14.12 -12.65
N LEU A 278 0.45 14.19 -13.36
CA LEU A 278 0.50 13.99 -14.81
C LEU A 278 0.12 12.56 -15.20
N GLU A 279 0.69 11.56 -14.51
CA GLU A 279 0.42 10.15 -14.79
C GLU A 279 -1.00 9.76 -14.41
N ALA A 280 -1.49 10.24 -13.26
CA ALA A 280 -2.86 10.03 -12.84
C ALA A 280 -3.86 10.63 -13.84
N ALA A 281 -3.60 11.84 -14.34
CA ALA A 281 -4.41 12.46 -15.38
C ALA A 281 -4.39 11.64 -16.68
N ARG A 282 -3.22 11.16 -17.12
CA ARG A 282 -3.10 10.29 -18.31
C ARG A 282 -3.86 8.99 -18.16
N LEU A 283 -3.79 8.33 -17.00
CA LEU A 283 -4.55 7.12 -16.74
C LEU A 283 -6.06 7.38 -16.79
N LEU A 284 -6.53 8.43 -16.11
CA LEU A 284 -7.93 8.81 -16.16
C LEU A 284 -8.39 9.19 -17.58
N GLN A 285 -7.54 9.83 -18.38
CA GLN A 285 -7.83 10.13 -19.78
C GLN A 285 -7.99 8.85 -20.62
N LYS A 286 -7.07 7.88 -20.51
CA LYS A 286 -7.18 6.58 -21.19
C LYS A 286 -8.48 5.86 -20.84
N ILE A 287 -8.90 5.90 -19.57
CA ILE A 287 -10.17 5.34 -19.14
C ILE A 287 -11.33 6.15 -19.70
N SER A 288 -11.27 7.50 -19.62
CA SER A 288 -12.30 8.38 -20.21
C SER A 288 -12.54 8.10 -21.67
N GLU A 289 -11.50 7.91 -22.48
CA GLU A 289 -11.60 7.56 -23.89
C GLU A 289 -12.29 6.22 -24.13
N ALA A 290 -12.17 5.27 -23.19
CA ALA A 290 -12.84 3.97 -23.25
C ALA A 290 -14.30 4.00 -22.78
N MET A 291 -14.71 4.98 -22.00
CA MET A 291 -16.05 5.08 -21.42
C MET A 291 -17.13 5.34 -22.47
N GLY A 292 -18.29 4.71 -22.29
CA GLY A 292 -19.55 5.13 -22.90
C GLY A 292 -20.25 6.23 -22.07
N SER A 293 -21.37 6.73 -22.53
CA SER A 293 -22.16 7.77 -21.81
C SER A 293 -22.73 7.27 -20.47
N HIS A 294 -22.94 5.96 -20.33
CA HIS A 294 -23.40 5.28 -19.13
C HIS A 294 -22.27 4.95 -18.15
N SER A 295 -21.03 4.96 -18.61
CA SER A 295 -19.86 4.54 -17.81
C SER A 295 -19.55 5.51 -16.70
N ARG A 296 -18.92 4.97 -15.64
CA ARG A 296 -18.38 5.74 -14.52
C ARG A 296 -17.06 5.18 -14.06
N ILE A 297 -16.24 6.04 -13.46
CA ILE A 297 -15.03 5.64 -12.75
C ILE A 297 -15.35 5.72 -11.27
N LEU A 298 -15.05 4.66 -10.50
CA LEU A 298 -15.08 4.65 -9.05
C LEU A 298 -13.65 4.60 -8.51
N ILE A 299 -13.31 5.50 -7.63
CA ILE A 299 -11.98 5.64 -7.06
C ILE A 299 -12.07 5.49 -5.54
N HIS A 300 -11.38 4.51 -4.98
CA HIS A 300 -11.18 4.38 -3.54
C HIS A 300 -9.77 4.83 -3.18
N GLU A 301 -9.66 5.94 -2.46
CA GLU A 301 -8.39 6.52 -2.02
C GLU A 301 -8.53 7.16 -0.65
N PHE A 302 -7.45 7.26 0.09
CA PHE A 302 -7.45 8.01 1.34
C PHE A 302 -7.68 9.51 1.08
N ALA A 303 -8.57 10.11 1.84
CA ALA A 303 -8.77 11.55 1.79
C ALA A 303 -7.54 12.28 2.34
N LYS A 304 -7.09 13.32 1.65
CA LYS A 304 -6.00 14.18 2.13
C LYS A 304 -6.46 14.96 3.37
N ASN A 305 -6.09 14.48 4.54
CA ASN A 305 -6.35 15.09 5.84
C ASN A 305 -5.18 14.85 6.81
N ALA A 306 -5.27 15.37 8.03
CA ALA A 306 -4.20 15.28 9.02
C ALA A 306 -3.84 13.83 9.39
N ASN A 307 -4.81 12.90 9.39
CA ASN A 307 -4.59 11.50 9.76
C ASN A 307 -3.71 10.75 8.75
N TYR A 308 -3.77 11.15 7.47
CA TYR A 308 -3.03 10.51 6.37
C TYR A 308 -1.82 11.33 5.88
N ALA A 309 -1.46 12.42 6.56
CA ALA A 309 -0.31 13.25 6.18
C ALA A 309 1.02 12.47 6.16
N LYS A 310 1.19 11.48 7.04
CA LYS A 310 2.37 10.61 7.06
C LYS A 310 2.42 9.70 5.84
N MET A 311 1.28 9.14 5.43
CA MET A 311 1.16 8.31 4.23
C MET A 311 1.47 9.12 2.97
N HIS A 312 0.95 10.34 2.88
CA HIS A 312 1.24 11.29 1.81
C HIS A 312 2.75 11.48 1.61
N SER A 313 3.51 11.62 2.69
CA SER A 313 4.98 11.77 2.63
C SER A 313 5.67 10.53 2.07
N ALA A 314 5.20 9.32 2.43
CA ALA A 314 5.72 8.07 1.88
C ALA A 314 5.42 7.94 0.37
N MET A 315 4.20 8.32 -0.06
CA MET A 315 3.86 8.31 -1.49
C MET A 315 4.77 9.21 -2.32
N ILE A 316 5.08 10.40 -1.82
CA ILE A 316 6.04 11.33 -2.47
C ILE A 316 7.42 10.70 -2.57
N ALA A 317 7.95 10.17 -1.45
CA ALA A 317 9.33 9.69 -1.39
C ALA A 317 9.59 8.43 -2.22
N LEU A 318 8.57 7.56 -2.37
CA LEU A 318 8.69 6.26 -3.03
C LEU A 318 8.19 6.25 -4.48
N TYR A 319 7.14 7.03 -4.80
CA TYR A 319 6.38 6.87 -6.04
C TYR A 319 6.19 8.17 -6.84
N ALA A 320 6.68 9.31 -6.36
CA ALA A 320 6.30 10.64 -6.87
C ALA A 320 4.78 10.92 -6.80
N GLY A 321 4.06 10.06 -6.09
CA GLY A 321 2.63 10.10 -5.92
C GLY A 321 2.19 10.99 -4.75
N ARG A 322 0.88 11.06 -4.49
CA ARG A 322 0.34 11.89 -3.41
C ARG A 322 -1.11 11.59 -3.09
N GLU A 323 -1.51 11.80 -1.85
CA GLU A 323 -2.92 11.88 -1.48
C GLU A 323 -3.52 13.20 -1.97
N ARG A 324 -4.77 13.16 -2.45
CA ARG A 324 -5.45 14.30 -3.06
C ARG A 324 -6.66 14.74 -2.25
N SER A 325 -6.86 16.04 -2.20
CA SER A 325 -8.06 16.67 -1.62
C SER A 325 -9.24 16.65 -2.61
N ALA A 326 -10.44 16.96 -2.15
CA ALA A 326 -11.63 17.10 -2.99
C ALA A 326 -11.42 18.10 -4.15
N VAL A 327 -10.72 19.21 -3.88
CA VAL A 327 -10.42 20.20 -4.92
C VAL A 327 -9.47 19.63 -5.97
N GLU A 328 -8.40 18.93 -5.54
CA GLU A 328 -7.43 18.30 -6.43
C GLU A 328 -8.08 17.18 -7.27
N TRP A 329 -9.03 16.41 -6.70
CA TRP A 329 -9.79 15.41 -7.46
C TRP A 329 -10.67 16.04 -8.56
N ARG A 330 -11.33 17.17 -8.28
CA ARG A 330 -12.12 17.87 -9.31
C ARG A 330 -11.24 18.46 -10.41
N GLN A 331 -10.06 18.98 -10.06
CA GLN A 331 -9.07 19.45 -11.05
C GLN A 331 -8.57 18.29 -11.91
N MET A 332 -8.26 17.16 -11.29
CA MET A 332 -7.83 15.95 -11.99
C MET A 332 -8.91 15.42 -12.96
N ALA A 333 -10.16 15.38 -12.52
CA ALA A 333 -11.29 15.02 -13.37
C ALA A 333 -11.38 15.94 -14.60
N ALA A 334 -11.29 17.25 -14.40
CA ALA A 334 -11.37 18.23 -15.49
C ALA A 334 -10.25 18.04 -16.52
N LEU A 335 -9.01 17.75 -16.09
CA LEU A 335 -7.88 17.44 -16.98
C LEU A 335 -8.13 16.20 -17.86
N ALA A 336 -8.92 15.25 -17.38
CA ALA A 336 -9.26 14.02 -18.10
C ALA A 336 -10.58 14.10 -18.89
N GLY A 337 -11.22 15.28 -18.99
CA GLY A 337 -12.53 15.45 -19.64
C GLY A 337 -13.68 14.82 -18.86
N LEU A 338 -13.54 14.76 -17.55
CA LEU A 338 -14.48 14.17 -16.60
C LEU A 338 -15.00 15.22 -15.61
N LYS A 339 -16.08 14.85 -14.90
CA LYS A 339 -16.59 15.60 -13.75
C LYS A 339 -16.84 14.65 -12.59
N VAL A 340 -16.62 15.12 -11.38
CA VAL A 340 -16.99 14.40 -10.16
C VAL A 340 -18.51 14.48 -9.98
N THR A 341 -19.15 13.32 -9.83
CA THR A 341 -20.61 13.20 -9.70
C THR A 341 -21.02 12.66 -8.34
N PHE A 342 -20.11 12.03 -7.62
CA PHE A 342 -20.28 11.64 -6.23
C PHE A 342 -18.93 11.72 -5.52
N GLU A 343 -18.93 12.10 -4.24
CA GLU A 343 -17.74 12.10 -3.39
C GLU A 343 -18.12 11.92 -1.92
N ALA A 344 -17.33 11.09 -1.22
CA ALA A 344 -17.43 10.89 0.22
C ALA A 344 -16.01 10.81 0.80
N TYR A 345 -15.72 11.64 1.79
CA TYR A 345 -14.41 11.76 2.44
C TYR A 345 -14.55 11.60 3.95
N PRO A 346 -14.55 10.38 4.48
CA PRO A 346 -14.59 10.17 5.92
C PRO A 346 -13.31 10.68 6.59
N GLU A 347 -13.40 11.01 7.87
CA GLU A 347 -12.24 11.42 8.66
C GLU A 347 -11.20 10.28 8.77
N PHE A 348 -11.68 9.06 8.89
CA PHE A 348 -10.87 7.84 8.94
C PHE A 348 -11.29 6.86 7.86
N GLY A 349 -10.32 6.16 7.30
CA GLY A 349 -10.54 5.19 6.24
C GLY A 349 -10.44 5.79 4.83
N GLU A 350 -10.84 4.99 3.88
CA GLU A 350 -10.87 5.38 2.48
C GLU A 350 -12.01 6.33 2.18
N GLY A 351 -11.83 7.19 1.19
CA GLY A 351 -12.90 7.93 0.54
C GLY A 351 -13.36 7.23 -0.72
N LEU A 352 -14.47 7.69 -1.26
CA LEU A 352 -15.03 7.25 -2.53
C LEU A 352 -15.31 8.44 -3.43
N ILE A 353 -14.85 8.37 -4.68
CA ILE A 353 -15.09 9.38 -5.70
C ILE A 353 -15.69 8.69 -6.93
N GLU A 354 -16.80 9.23 -7.46
CA GLU A 354 -17.30 8.85 -8.79
C GLU A 354 -17.00 9.96 -9.78
N MET A 355 -16.52 9.59 -10.96
CA MET A 355 -16.33 10.50 -12.09
C MET A 355 -17.11 9.99 -13.31
N ARG A 356 -17.71 10.91 -14.07
CA ARG A 356 -18.39 10.63 -15.34
C ARG A 356 -17.90 11.60 -16.42
N LYS A 357 -18.13 11.24 -17.69
CA LYS A 357 -17.87 12.15 -18.81
C LYS A 357 -18.64 13.47 -18.65
N LEU A 358 -18.02 14.56 -19.10
CA LEU A 358 -18.64 15.87 -19.18
C LEU A 358 -19.83 15.85 -20.14
#